data_b5bf58af00a0d4dc31596c353f69bc13
#
_entry.id   b5bf58af00a0d4dc31596c353f69bc13
#
_cell.length_a   1.000
_cell.length_b   1.000
_cell.length_c   1.000
_cell.angle_alpha   90.00
_cell.angle_beta   90.00
_cell.angle_gamma   90.00
#
_symmetry.space_group_name_H-M   'P 1'
#
loop_
_entity.id
_entity.type
_entity.pdbx_description
1 polymer ?
#
loop_
_entity_poly.entity_id
_entity_poly.type
_entity_poly.pdbx_seq_one_letter_code
_entity_poly.pdbx_strand_id
1 'polypeptide(L)'
;MSPMLTLRQCLRHCRFLVATSFLCLPLIGQADDAAMREALEAARLHQWQRIDEAAISGHVLEGYVEYHRLRSRLPQAEPGQILEFIERHRGAPVADWMRGQAIARYGAAGRYGSLLAVADGVPSGTERQCYYYTALLGSDPQAAAEGGRALWRVGRSQPSACDTLFDHLRANGEISEFEIWERMMLAWEQGENGLVSYLGRLLGSRWQEGRSAVERLQRSYADITRIPTCIGPECRGSGPLFVAAMQGFIRADTEAAMEAWRKIAPHLPIEQDYRHAIEEELAFYSLVRNVGHNLGWVDEALPRIGTARVLELRIRHALTQRDWNDVLRWVEHLPEDIAADSRWQYWKARANEQLGNQELAEVAYARAAQERNFFGFAAADRIGRPYSLNLERSTFNDDFRDQVAQWPTVQRTEALLRIGEEGLANSEWLHAATNATPREVRALADYAARRGWHARLVQTTIAAELWDALDWRFPEAYREHFLHWGQQTGVDPYLLMGIARRESAYNPEALSPAGARGLMQLMPGTASLLSRQLGIRDPGPYGV
;
A
#
# COMPACT_ATOMS: atom_id res chain seq x y z
N MET A 1 -68.21 -52.86 -34.28
CA MET A 1 -68.07 -54.32 -34.54
C MET A 1 -66.58 -54.62 -34.34
N SER A 2 -66.25 -55.27 -33.23
CA SER A 2 -65.03 -56.06 -33.00
C SER A 2 -64.93 -57.26 -33.95
N PRO A 3 -63.80 -58.02 -34.07
CA PRO A 3 -62.92 -58.45 -32.95
C PRO A 3 -61.42 -58.42 -33.28
N MET A 4 -60.58 -58.32 -32.28
CA MET A 4 -59.70 -59.28 -31.57
C MET A 4 -59.25 -60.52 -32.39
N LEU A 5 -57.95 -60.79 -32.34
CA LEU A 5 -57.24 -62.04 -32.08
C LEU A 5 -55.72 -61.84 -32.27
N THR A 6 -54.95 -61.83 -31.26
CA THR A 6 -54.13 -62.84 -30.49
C THR A 6 -53.06 -63.61 -31.30
N LEU A 7 -51.86 -63.40 -30.91
CA LEU A 7 -50.85 -64.31 -30.30
C LEU A 7 -49.96 -65.19 -31.19
N ARG A 8 -48.68 -65.05 -30.88
CA ARG A 8 -47.64 -66.07 -30.72
C ARG A 8 -46.84 -66.62 -31.91
N GLN A 9 -45.53 -66.46 -31.64
CA GLN A 9 -44.45 -67.41 -32.02
C GLN A 9 -43.93 -67.44 -33.46
N CYS A 10 -42.67 -66.94 -33.60
CA CYS A 10 -41.59 -67.87 -34.00
C CYS A 10 -40.22 -67.19 -33.75
N LEU A 11 -39.47 -67.81 -32.83
CA LEU A 11 -38.02 -67.73 -32.68
C LEU A 11 -37.36 -68.27 -33.96
N ARG A 12 -36.32 -67.60 -34.49
CA ARG A 12 -35.00 -68.19 -34.74
C ARG A 12 -34.07 -67.26 -35.53
N HIS A 13 -32.96 -66.93 -34.83
CA HIS A 13 -31.58 -66.77 -35.32
C HIS A 13 -31.35 -65.81 -36.53
N CYS A 14 -30.90 -64.58 -36.15
CA CYS A 14 -29.81 -63.92 -36.86
C CYS A 14 -28.86 -63.28 -35.84
N ARG A 15 -27.70 -63.92 -35.65
CA ARG A 15 -26.57 -63.33 -34.96
C ARG A 15 -25.96 -62.24 -35.80
N PHE A 16 -26.24 -60.97 -35.50
CA PHE A 16 -25.44 -59.85 -36.00
C PHE A 16 -24.43 -59.50 -34.89
N LEU A 17 -23.15 -59.80 -35.17
CA LEU A 17 -21.99 -59.27 -34.45
C LEU A 17 -21.94 -57.77 -34.70
N VAL A 18 -22.40 -56.98 -33.72
CA VAL A 18 -22.05 -55.56 -33.63
C VAL A 18 -20.69 -55.49 -32.93
N ALA A 19 -19.64 -55.32 -33.73
CA ALA A 19 -18.32 -54.93 -33.23
C ALA A 19 -18.43 -53.49 -32.69
N THR A 20 -18.62 -53.36 -31.38
CA THR A 20 -18.43 -52.10 -30.66
C THR A 20 -16.95 -51.77 -30.67
N SER A 21 -16.53 -50.98 -31.65
CA SER A 21 -15.25 -50.27 -31.59
C SER A 21 -15.34 -49.28 -30.43
N PHE A 22 -14.84 -49.69 -29.25
CA PHE A 22 -14.46 -48.75 -28.23
C PHE A 22 -13.34 -47.89 -28.81
N LEU A 23 -13.69 -46.69 -29.27
CA LEU A 23 -12.72 -45.62 -29.39
C LEU A 23 -12.22 -45.33 -27.97
N CYS A 24 -11.06 -45.86 -27.61
CA CYS A 24 -10.27 -45.36 -26.54
C CYS A 24 -9.81 -43.92 -26.94
N LEU A 25 -10.68 -42.95 -26.68
CA LEU A 25 -10.18 -41.58 -26.50
C LEU A 25 -9.19 -41.68 -25.35
N PRO A 26 -7.94 -41.19 -25.51
CA PRO A 26 -7.07 -41.07 -24.38
C PRO A 26 -7.81 -40.20 -23.37
N LEU A 27 -8.12 -40.72 -22.19
CA LEU A 27 -8.38 -39.92 -21.00
C LEU A 27 -7.13 -39.06 -20.82
N ILE A 28 -7.19 -37.84 -21.32
CA ILE A 28 -6.26 -36.80 -20.86
C ILE A 28 -6.50 -36.76 -19.36
N GLY A 29 -5.60 -37.32 -18.61
CA GLY A 29 -5.67 -37.39 -17.15
C GLY A 29 -5.92 -35.97 -16.66
N GLN A 30 -7.05 -35.77 -15.96
CA GLN A 30 -7.20 -34.56 -15.18
C GLN A 30 -6.05 -34.55 -14.19
N ALA A 31 -5.11 -33.61 -14.35
CA ALA A 31 -4.02 -33.44 -13.42
C ALA A 31 -4.58 -33.31 -12.00
N ASP A 32 -4.04 -34.10 -11.07
CA ASP A 32 -4.60 -34.32 -9.74
C ASP A 32 -4.30 -33.12 -8.83
N ASP A 33 -5.35 -32.43 -8.34
CA ASP A 33 -5.22 -31.35 -7.36
C ASP A 33 -4.50 -31.81 -6.07
N ALA A 34 -4.64 -33.09 -5.64
CA ALA A 34 -3.95 -33.61 -4.46
C ALA A 34 -2.45 -33.79 -4.73
N ALA A 35 -2.07 -34.34 -5.88
CA ALA A 35 -0.69 -34.44 -6.31
C ALA A 35 -0.05 -33.05 -6.47
N MET A 36 -0.80 -32.07 -6.98
CA MET A 36 -0.32 -30.68 -7.11
C MET A 36 -0.07 -30.03 -5.74
N ARG A 37 -0.92 -30.24 -4.75
CA ARG A 37 -0.70 -29.76 -3.37
C ARG A 37 0.59 -30.32 -2.79
N GLU A 38 0.78 -31.64 -2.89
CA GLU A 38 2.01 -32.31 -2.41
C GLU A 38 3.25 -31.83 -3.17
N ALA A 39 3.15 -31.63 -4.48
CA ALA A 39 4.22 -31.12 -5.30
C ALA A 39 4.64 -29.70 -4.92
N LEU A 40 3.68 -28.81 -4.66
CA LEU A 40 3.97 -27.44 -4.19
C LEU A 40 4.65 -27.44 -2.82
N GLU A 41 4.18 -28.26 -1.88
CA GLU A 41 4.82 -28.40 -0.57
C GLU A 41 6.25 -28.93 -0.72
N ALA A 42 6.44 -30.00 -1.49
CA ALA A 42 7.75 -30.59 -1.78
C ALA A 42 8.70 -29.59 -2.46
N ALA A 43 8.19 -28.81 -3.42
CA ALA A 43 8.98 -27.79 -4.14
C ALA A 43 9.45 -26.67 -3.21
N ARG A 44 8.61 -26.21 -2.30
CA ARG A 44 8.99 -25.22 -1.26
C ARG A 44 10.12 -25.71 -0.36
N LEU A 45 10.13 -27.02 -0.05
CA LEU A 45 11.12 -27.69 0.79
C LEU A 45 12.33 -28.22 0.00
N HIS A 46 12.38 -28.00 -1.32
CA HIS A 46 13.40 -28.53 -2.24
C HIS A 46 13.48 -30.07 -2.24
N GLN A 47 12.37 -30.76 -1.98
CA GLN A 47 12.27 -32.23 -1.94
C GLN A 47 11.82 -32.77 -3.30
N TRP A 48 12.61 -32.55 -4.34
CA TRP A 48 12.28 -32.81 -5.74
C TRP A 48 11.90 -34.27 -6.02
N GLN A 49 12.43 -35.24 -5.26
CA GLN A 49 12.14 -36.67 -5.42
C GLN A 49 10.73 -37.06 -4.98
N ARG A 50 10.04 -36.18 -4.23
CA ARG A 50 8.65 -36.40 -3.80
C ARG A 50 7.62 -35.94 -4.84
N ILE A 51 8.06 -35.28 -5.90
CA ILE A 51 7.17 -34.73 -6.91
C ILE A 51 6.90 -35.78 -7.99
N ASP A 52 5.63 -36.17 -8.13
CA ASP A 52 5.19 -36.98 -9.25
C ASP A 52 4.94 -36.09 -10.47
N GLU A 53 5.94 -35.97 -11.32
CA GLU A 53 5.90 -35.12 -12.53
C GLU A 53 4.78 -35.54 -13.48
N ALA A 54 4.47 -36.83 -13.57
CA ALA A 54 3.43 -37.32 -14.46
C ALA A 54 2.03 -36.93 -13.97
N ALA A 55 1.82 -36.96 -12.65
CA ALA A 55 0.54 -36.59 -12.04
C ALA A 55 0.24 -35.09 -12.11
N ILE A 56 1.26 -34.21 -12.13
CA ILE A 56 1.08 -32.76 -12.21
C ILE A 56 1.20 -32.20 -13.63
N SER A 57 1.62 -33.00 -14.60
CA SER A 57 1.83 -32.57 -15.97
C SER A 57 0.54 -32.01 -16.60
N GLY A 58 0.63 -30.79 -17.14
CA GLY A 58 -0.52 -30.09 -17.71
C GLY A 58 -1.49 -29.47 -16.67
N HIS A 59 -1.18 -29.56 -15.39
CA HIS A 59 -1.95 -28.85 -14.36
C HIS A 59 -1.73 -27.34 -14.48
N VAL A 60 -2.79 -26.54 -14.35
CA VAL A 60 -2.73 -25.06 -14.50
C VAL A 60 -1.77 -24.37 -13.52
N LEU A 61 -1.38 -25.06 -12.44
CA LEU A 61 -0.44 -24.59 -11.42
C LEU A 61 0.98 -25.13 -11.60
N GLU A 62 1.29 -25.89 -12.64
CA GLU A 62 2.63 -26.45 -12.87
C GLU A 62 3.74 -25.37 -12.82
N GLY A 63 3.43 -24.18 -13.32
CA GLY A 63 4.35 -23.03 -13.29
C GLY A 63 4.82 -22.62 -11.88
N TYR A 64 4.04 -22.90 -10.83
CA TYR A 64 4.46 -22.65 -9.45
C TYR A 64 5.54 -23.62 -8.98
N VAL A 65 5.47 -24.89 -9.38
CA VAL A 65 6.52 -25.90 -9.10
C VAL A 65 7.78 -25.56 -9.88
N GLU A 66 7.62 -25.22 -11.17
CA GLU A 66 8.74 -24.78 -12.04
C GLU A 66 9.44 -23.53 -11.48
N TYR A 67 8.66 -22.54 -10.95
CA TYR A 67 9.20 -21.37 -10.26
C TYR A 67 10.14 -21.76 -9.13
N HIS A 68 9.72 -22.64 -8.23
CA HIS A 68 10.57 -23.08 -7.12
C HIS A 68 11.82 -23.80 -7.59
N ARG A 69 11.70 -24.66 -8.61
CA ARG A 69 12.81 -25.39 -9.20
C ARG A 69 13.85 -24.45 -9.82
N LEU A 70 13.42 -23.51 -10.64
CA LEU A 70 14.31 -22.55 -11.29
C LEU A 70 14.95 -21.59 -10.28
N ARG A 71 14.16 -21.12 -9.30
CA ARG A 71 14.64 -20.28 -8.21
C ARG A 71 15.74 -20.96 -7.40
N SER A 72 15.64 -22.28 -7.14
CA SER A 72 16.66 -23.03 -6.39
C SER A 72 18.01 -23.13 -7.12
N ARG A 73 18.02 -22.89 -8.43
CA ARG A 73 19.23 -22.89 -9.28
C ARG A 73 19.89 -21.53 -9.41
N LEU A 74 19.29 -20.46 -8.87
CA LEU A 74 19.90 -19.13 -8.85
C LEU A 74 21.04 -19.08 -7.82
N PRO A 75 22.16 -18.38 -8.11
CA PRO A 75 22.39 -17.51 -9.29
C PRO A 75 23.04 -18.24 -10.49
N GLN A 76 23.13 -19.58 -10.50
CA GLN A 76 23.81 -20.34 -11.56
C GLN A 76 23.02 -20.48 -12.85
N ALA A 77 21.66 -20.40 -12.76
CA ALA A 77 20.80 -20.44 -13.95
C ALA A 77 21.20 -19.33 -14.94
N GLU A 78 21.13 -19.63 -16.24
CA GLU A 78 21.45 -18.65 -17.27
C GLU A 78 20.27 -17.68 -17.52
N PRO A 79 20.53 -16.40 -17.88
CA PRO A 79 19.48 -15.41 -18.12
C PRO A 79 18.42 -15.87 -19.13
N GLY A 80 18.82 -16.61 -20.17
CA GLY A 80 17.89 -17.15 -21.16
C GLY A 80 16.83 -18.07 -20.56
N GLN A 81 17.18 -18.91 -19.58
CA GLN A 81 16.24 -19.79 -18.89
C GLN A 81 15.22 -18.98 -18.06
N ILE A 82 15.69 -17.90 -17.44
CA ILE A 82 14.83 -16.99 -16.68
C ILE A 82 13.84 -16.28 -17.60
N LEU A 83 14.31 -15.74 -18.71
CA LEU A 83 13.48 -15.03 -19.68
C LEU A 83 12.46 -15.97 -20.35
N GLU A 84 12.85 -17.21 -20.68
CA GLU A 84 11.94 -18.23 -21.20
C GLU A 84 10.82 -18.57 -20.20
N PHE A 85 11.16 -18.71 -18.92
CA PHE A 85 10.19 -18.92 -17.85
C PHE A 85 9.22 -17.73 -17.73
N ILE A 86 9.74 -16.49 -17.71
CA ILE A 86 8.94 -15.26 -17.63
C ILE A 86 7.95 -15.17 -18.80
N GLU A 87 8.42 -15.48 -20.02
CA GLU A 87 7.58 -15.43 -21.21
C GLU A 87 6.49 -16.50 -21.19
N ARG A 88 6.83 -17.72 -20.79
CA ARG A 88 5.87 -18.84 -20.70
C ARG A 88 4.79 -18.59 -19.65
N HIS A 89 5.12 -17.91 -18.57
CA HIS A 89 4.20 -17.60 -17.47
C HIS A 89 3.75 -16.12 -17.45
N ARG A 90 3.85 -15.45 -18.59
CA ARG A 90 3.39 -14.05 -18.74
C ARG A 90 1.94 -13.91 -18.25
N GLY A 91 1.65 -12.89 -17.46
CA GLY A 91 0.34 -12.65 -16.87
C GLY A 91 0.02 -13.50 -15.62
N ALA A 92 1.04 -14.17 -15.07
CA ALA A 92 0.98 -14.79 -13.75
C ALA A 92 2.02 -14.13 -12.82
N PRO A 93 1.74 -14.01 -11.51
CA PRO A 93 2.66 -13.35 -10.57
C PRO A 93 4.02 -14.06 -10.45
N VAL A 94 4.10 -15.34 -10.74
CA VAL A 94 5.35 -16.11 -10.73
C VAL A 94 6.38 -15.59 -11.73
N ALA A 95 5.96 -14.96 -12.83
CA ALA A 95 6.85 -14.34 -13.81
C ALA A 95 7.58 -13.15 -13.18
N ASP A 96 6.84 -12.24 -12.53
CA ASP A 96 7.41 -11.07 -11.86
C ASP A 96 8.25 -11.46 -10.64
N TRP A 97 7.80 -12.47 -9.90
CA TRP A 97 8.59 -13.01 -8.78
C TRP A 97 9.92 -13.59 -9.25
N MET A 98 9.93 -14.33 -10.36
CA MET A 98 11.15 -14.90 -10.92
C MET A 98 12.11 -13.80 -11.34
N ARG A 99 11.65 -12.77 -12.06
CA ARG A 99 12.46 -11.61 -12.42
C ARG A 99 13.08 -10.95 -11.20
N GLY A 100 12.25 -10.66 -10.17
CA GLY A 100 12.71 -10.04 -8.93
C GLY A 100 13.75 -10.90 -8.17
N GLN A 101 13.56 -12.23 -8.13
CA GLN A 101 14.53 -13.15 -7.53
C GLN A 101 15.83 -13.25 -8.32
N ALA A 102 15.75 -13.29 -9.65
CA ALA A 102 16.93 -13.33 -10.51
C ALA A 102 17.77 -12.05 -10.34
N ILE A 103 17.15 -10.86 -10.36
CA ILE A 103 17.83 -9.59 -10.11
C ILE A 103 18.57 -9.62 -8.76
N ALA A 104 17.89 -10.01 -7.68
CA ALA A 104 18.47 -10.05 -6.35
C ALA A 104 19.64 -11.06 -6.26
N ARG A 105 19.48 -12.27 -6.82
CA ARG A 105 20.50 -13.33 -6.73
C ARG A 105 21.69 -13.09 -7.64
N TYR A 106 21.49 -12.58 -8.86
CA TYR A 106 22.58 -12.18 -9.73
C TYR A 106 23.36 -10.99 -9.15
N GLY A 107 22.63 -9.99 -8.60
CA GLY A 107 23.24 -8.84 -7.94
C GLY A 107 24.11 -9.24 -6.77
N ALA A 108 23.60 -10.06 -5.85
CA ALA A 108 24.34 -10.57 -4.70
C ALA A 108 25.57 -11.40 -5.09
N ALA A 109 25.55 -12.06 -6.26
CA ALA A 109 26.66 -12.84 -6.80
C ALA A 109 27.61 -12.02 -7.68
N GLY A 110 27.38 -10.72 -7.88
CA GLY A 110 28.18 -9.86 -8.76
C GLY A 110 28.02 -10.17 -10.26
N ARG A 111 27.01 -10.97 -10.65
CA ARG A 111 26.72 -11.30 -12.05
C ARG A 111 25.92 -10.18 -12.73
N TYR A 112 26.48 -8.98 -12.78
CA TYR A 112 25.81 -7.76 -13.23
C TYR A 112 25.31 -7.84 -14.69
N GLY A 113 26.07 -8.46 -15.58
CA GLY A 113 25.63 -8.70 -16.96
C GLY A 113 24.38 -9.58 -17.04
N SER A 114 24.29 -10.63 -16.20
CA SER A 114 23.12 -11.49 -16.10
C SER A 114 21.91 -10.75 -15.50
N LEU A 115 22.17 -9.88 -14.51
CA LEU A 115 21.14 -9.02 -13.91
C LEU A 115 20.52 -8.10 -14.96
N LEU A 116 21.34 -7.35 -15.69
CA LEU A 116 20.85 -6.43 -16.74
C LEU A 116 20.13 -7.15 -17.88
N ALA A 117 20.53 -8.38 -18.19
CA ALA A 117 19.86 -9.17 -19.22
C ALA A 117 18.42 -9.55 -18.86
N VAL A 118 18.08 -9.70 -17.57
CA VAL A 118 16.73 -10.06 -17.10
C VAL A 118 15.91 -8.87 -16.61
N ALA A 119 16.54 -7.73 -16.33
CA ALA A 119 15.86 -6.52 -15.93
C ALA A 119 15.14 -5.89 -17.13
N ASP A 120 13.89 -5.46 -16.92
CA ASP A 120 13.08 -4.73 -17.91
C ASP A 120 12.93 -3.23 -17.57
N GLY A 121 13.73 -2.76 -16.62
CA GLY A 121 13.75 -1.40 -16.10
C GLY A 121 14.21 -1.37 -14.65
N VAL A 122 13.98 -0.24 -13.98
CA VAL A 122 14.32 -0.07 -12.56
C VAL A 122 13.44 -0.99 -11.70
N PRO A 123 14.04 -1.96 -10.98
CA PRO A 123 13.26 -2.91 -10.20
C PRO A 123 12.65 -2.25 -8.94
N SER A 124 11.58 -2.83 -8.43
CA SER A 124 11.00 -2.43 -7.15
C SER A 124 11.85 -2.95 -5.97
N GLY A 125 11.95 -2.14 -4.91
CA GLY A 125 12.66 -2.47 -3.67
C GLY A 125 14.14 -2.09 -3.68
N THR A 126 14.56 -1.42 -2.60
CA THR A 126 15.86 -0.76 -2.44
C THR A 126 17.05 -1.68 -2.72
N GLU A 127 17.05 -2.89 -2.18
CA GLU A 127 18.15 -3.84 -2.39
C GLU A 127 18.37 -4.14 -3.88
N ARG A 128 17.29 -4.43 -4.61
CA ARG A 128 17.36 -4.71 -6.05
C ARG A 128 17.74 -3.48 -6.87
N GLN A 129 17.28 -2.31 -6.46
CA GLN A 129 17.67 -1.04 -7.07
C GLN A 129 19.16 -0.77 -6.89
N CYS A 130 19.70 -1.04 -5.70
CA CYS A 130 21.15 -0.90 -5.47
C CYS A 130 21.97 -1.82 -6.38
N TYR A 131 21.58 -3.09 -6.49
CA TYR A 131 22.24 -4.00 -7.44
C TYR A 131 22.10 -3.55 -8.91
N TYR A 132 20.91 -3.07 -9.28
CA TYR A 132 20.64 -2.58 -10.64
C TYR A 132 21.52 -1.36 -11.00
N TYR A 133 21.55 -0.35 -10.14
CA TYR A 133 22.39 0.82 -10.38
C TYR A 133 23.90 0.51 -10.27
N THR A 134 24.28 -0.44 -9.42
CA THR A 134 25.67 -0.96 -9.43
C THR A 134 26.01 -1.61 -10.77
N ALA A 135 25.09 -2.39 -11.32
CA ALA A 135 25.30 -3.01 -12.64
C ALA A 135 25.42 -1.99 -13.77
N LEU A 136 24.71 -0.86 -13.67
CA LEU A 136 24.77 0.23 -14.65
C LEU A 136 26.05 1.07 -14.62
N LEU A 137 26.87 0.99 -13.56
CA LEU A 137 28.12 1.78 -13.45
C LEU A 137 29.06 1.62 -14.66
N GLY A 138 29.02 0.45 -15.30
CA GLY A 138 29.87 0.16 -16.48
C GLY A 138 29.24 0.50 -17.82
N SER A 139 27.92 0.62 -17.92
CA SER A 139 27.19 0.80 -19.19
C SER A 139 26.45 2.13 -19.30
N ASP A 140 25.96 2.65 -18.17
CA ASP A 140 25.26 3.94 -18.06
C ASP A 140 25.59 4.59 -16.71
N PRO A 141 26.78 5.19 -16.56
CA PRO A 141 27.21 5.80 -15.31
C PRO A 141 26.32 6.97 -14.87
N GLN A 142 25.70 7.69 -15.80
CA GLN A 142 24.82 8.81 -15.49
C GLN A 142 23.55 8.30 -14.79
N ALA A 143 22.85 7.34 -15.38
CA ALA A 143 21.67 6.74 -14.77
C ALA A 143 22.01 6.08 -13.41
N ALA A 144 23.16 5.45 -13.29
CA ALA A 144 23.65 4.89 -12.02
C ALA A 144 23.85 5.97 -10.94
N ALA A 145 24.44 7.11 -11.30
CA ALA A 145 24.66 8.22 -10.39
C ALA A 145 23.34 8.89 -9.95
N GLU A 146 22.43 9.14 -10.90
CA GLU A 146 21.12 9.71 -10.59
C GLU A 146 20.30 8.82 -9.66
N GLY A 147 20.17 7.54 -9.99
CA GLY A 147 19.45 6.57 -9.16
C GLY A 147 20.12 6.33 -7.81
N GLY A 148 21.45 6.27 -7.79
CA GLY A 148 22.23 6.13 -6.56
C GLY A 148 22.06 7.32 -5.62
N ARG A 149 22.10 8.55 -6.13
CA ARG A 149 21.81 9.76 -5.33
C ARG A 149 20.38 9.77 -4.77
N ALA A 150 19.40 9.31 -5.55
CA ALA A 150 18.02 9.19 -5.07
C ALA A 150 17.92 8.19 -3.89
N LEU A 151 18.62 7.06 -3.98
CA LEU A 151 18.71 6.07 -2.90
C LEU A 151 19.54 6.56 -1.69
N TRP A 152 20.49 7.47 -1.91
CA TRP A 152 21.31 8.06 -0.85
C TRP A 152 20.52 9.01 0.06
N ARG A 153 19.58 9.78 -0.48
CA ARG A 153 18.85 10.88 0.20
C ARG A 153 17.80 10.39 1.19
N VAL A 154 18.19 9.52 2.11
CA VAL A 154 17.31 8.99 3.17
C VAL A 154 18.00 9.00 4.53
N GLY A 155 17.25 9.26 5.59
CA GLY A 155 17.76 9.35 6.97
C GLY A 155 17.91 8.02 7.69
N ARG A 156 17.84 6.87 7.00
CA ARG A 156 18.00 5.54 7.60
C ARG A 156 19.09 4.74 6.89
N SER A 157 19.60 3.71 7.58
CA SER A 157 20.54 2.78 6.95
C SER A 157 19.91 2.07 5.77
N GLN A 158 20.68 1.92 4.70
CA GLN A 158 20.27 1.19 3.52
C GLN A 158 20.81 -0.25 3.57
N PRO A 159 20.25 -1.20 2.80
CA PRO A 159 20.80 -2.54 2.69
C PRO A 159 22.27 -2.53 2.26
N SER A 160 23.05 -3.50 2.73
CA SER A 160 24.49 -3.63 2.34
C SER A 160 24.71 -3.77 0.83
N ALA A 161 23.69 -4.20 0.09
CA ALA A 161 23.69 -4.20 -1.38
C ALA A 161 24.00 -2.81 -1.99
N CYS A 162 23.75 -1.73 -1.23
CA CYS A 162 24.00 -0.36 -1.67
C CYS A 162 25.45 0.10 -1.45
N ASP A 163 26.23 -0.60 -0.62
CA ASP A 163 27.56 -0.13 -0.20
C ASP A 163 28.48 0.05 -1.40
N THR A 164 28.54 -0.92 -2.31
CA THR A 164 29.38 -0.85 -3.53
C THR A 164 29.01 0.35 -4.39
N LEU A 165 27.72 0.62 -4.59
CA LEU A 165 27.24 1.77 -5.36
C LEU A 165 27.65 3.07 -4.68
N PHE A 166 27.36 3.21 -3.40
CA PHE A 166 27.63 4.44 -2.64
C PHE A 166 29.12 4.72 -2.51
N ASP A 167 29.96 3.69 -2.32
CA ASP A 167 31.40 3.83 -2.28
C ASP A 167 31.94 4.32 -3.62
N HIS A 168 31.45 3.75 -4.73
CA HIS A 168 31.83 4.20 -6.07
C HIS A 168 31.45 5.66 -6.31
N LEU A 169 30.20 6.05 -6.02
CA LEU A 169 29.70 7.40 -6.24
C LEU A 169 30.44 8.45 -5.39
N ARG A 170 30.81 8.09 -4.13
CA ARG A 170 31.62 8.97 -3.28
C ARG A 170 33.06 9.10 -3.80
N ALA A 171 33.67 7.99 -4.21
CA ALA A 171 35.05 8.01 -4.72
C ALA A 171 35.20 8.84 -6.00
N ASN A 172 34.14 8.92 -6.81
CA ASN A 172 34.11 9.71 -8.05
C ASN A 172 33.53 11.13 -7.88
N GLY A 173 33.19 11.53 -6.63
CA GLY A 173 32.64 12.86 -6.36
C GLY A 173 31.19 13.07 -6.77
N GLU A 174 30.47 12.01 -7.19
CA GLU A 174 29.05 12.03 -7.54
C GLU A 174 28.14 12.16 -6.30
N ILE A 175 28.65 11.80 -5.14
CA ILE A 175 28.12 12.13 -3.82
C ILE A 175 29.12 13.02 -3.12
N SER A 176 28.79 14.29 -3.01
CA SER A 176 29.62 15.34 -2.39
C SER A 176 29.58 15.27 -0.86
N GLU A 177 30.55 15.93 -0.20
CA GLU A 177 30.52 16.10 1.27
C GLU A 177 29.26 16.84 1.75
N PHE A 178 28.70 17.72 0.93
CA PHE A 178 27.42 18.38 1.27
C PHE A 178 26.26 17.40 1.28
N GLU A 179 26.16 16.48 0.31
CA GLU A 179 25.12 15.43 0.31
C GLU A 179 25.32 14.43 1.46
N ILE A 180 26.56 14.19 1.89
CA ILE A 180 26.84 13.40 3.12
C ILE A 180 26.32 14.15 4.35
N TRP A 181 26.53 15.47 4.41
CA TRP A 181 26.02 16.32 5.48
C TRP A 181 24.48 16.34 5.52
N GLU A 182 23.83 16.55 4.39
CA GLU A 182 22.36 16.50 4.30
C GLU A 182 21.81 15.17 4.81
N ARG A 183 22.38 14.04 4.36
CA ARG A 183 21.97 12.72 4.85
C ARG A 183 22.21 12.54 6.35
N MET A 184 23.29 13.10 6.87
CA MET A 184 23.57 13.09 8.30
C MET A 184 22.49 13.84 9.10
N MET A 185 21.98 14.95 8.59
CA MET A 185 20.88 15.69 9.19
C MET A 185 19.56 14.91 9.13
N LEU A 186 19.23 14.32 7.98
CA LEU A 186 18.07 13.42 7.86
C LEU A 186 18.14 12.22 8.83
N ALA A 187 19.33 11.65 9.02
CA ALA A 187 19.54 10.58 9.98
C ALA A 187 19.32 11.06 11.44
N TRP A 188 19.77 12.24 11.75
CA TRP A 188 19.54 12.85 13.07
C TRP A 188 18.04 13.11 13.34
N GLU A 189 17.32 13.66 12.39
CA GLU A 189 15.86 13.85 12.48
C GLU A 189 15.09 12.56 12.77
N GLN A 190 15.59 11.43 12.26
CA GLN A 190 15.00 10.10 12.47
C GLN A 190 15.53 9.38 13.72
N GLY A 191 16.48 9.98 14.46
CA GLY A 191 17.06 9.39 15.65
C GLY A 191 18.10 8.30 15.40
N GLU A 192 18.58 8.16 14.15
CA GLU A 192 19.55 7.14 13.72
C GLU A 192 20.99 7.51 14.11
N ASN A 193 21.27 7.59 15.41
CA ASN A 193 22.55 8.07 15.94
C ASN A 193 23.77 7.28 15.44
N GLY A 194 23.63 5.98 15.18
CA GLY A 194 24.67 5.16 14.59
C GLY A 194 25.04 5.64 13.18
N LEU A 195 24.05 5.95 12.37
CA LEU A 195 24.24 6.47 11.01
C LEU A 195 24.82 7.89 11.04
N VAL A 196 24.35 8.75 11.96
CA VAL A 196 24.91 10.10 12.18
C VAL A 196 26.42 10.01 12.45
N SER A 197 26.82 9.13 13.36
CA SER A 197 28.24 8.92 13.71
C SER A 197 29.05 8.37 12.52
N TYR A 198 28.48 7.45 11.74
CA TYR A 198 29.13 6.91 10.54
C TYR A 198 29.34 8.00 9.49
N LEU A 199 28.29 8.74 9.13
CA LEU A 199 28.35 9.80 8.13
C LEU A 199 29.30 10.92 8.54
N GLY A 200 29.32 11.27 9.84
CA GLY A 200 30.25 12.26 10.39
C GLY A 200 31.73 11.91 10.18
N ARG A 201 32.08 10.62 10.18
CA ARG A 201 33.46 10.17 9.87
C ARG A 201 33.85 10.29 8.41
N LEU A 202 32.87 10.33 7.50
CA LEU A 202 33.11 10.49 6.06
C LEU A 202 33.38 11.95 5.66
N LEU A 203 33.05 12.91 6.53
CA LEU A 203 33.24 14.35 6.29
C LEU A 203 34.66 14.81 6.63
N GLY A 204 35.24 15.64 5.79
CA GLY A 204 36.57 16.23 5.97
C GLY A 204 36.63 17.28 7.11
N SER A 205 37.82 17.84 7.31
CA SER A 205 38.11 18.81 8.40
C SER A 205 37.28 20.11 8.31
N ARG A 206 36.87 20.53 7.11
CA ARG A 206 36.03 21.71 6.89
C ARG A 206 34.64 21.61 7.52
N TRP A 207 34.20 20.38 7.86
CA TRP A 207 32.94 20.12 8.56
C TRP A 207 33.10 19.90 10.07
N GLN A 208 34.31 20.11 10.62
CA GLN A 208 34.58 19.86 12.04
C GLN A 208 33.68 20.68 12.97
N GLU A 209 33.46 21.95 12.66
CA GLU A 209 32.58 22.83 13.43
C GLU A 209 31.12 22.34 13.40
N GLY A 210 30.63 21.90 12.23
CA GLY A 210 29.30 21.30 12.07
C GLY A 210 29.13 20.03 12.90
N ARG A 211 30.11 19.12 12.88
CA ARG A 211 30.07 17.90 13.71
C ARG A 211 30.00 18.23 15.19
N SER A 212 30.83 19.18 15.64
CA SER A 212 30.83 19.64 17.04
C SER A 212 29.51 20.29 17.42
N ALA A 213 28.86 21.03 16.50
CA ALA A 213 27.53 21.59 16.69
C ALA A 213 26.48 20.50 16.87
N VAL A 214 26.48 19.46 16.02
CA VAL A 214 25.55 18.32 16.16
C VAL A 214 25.72 17.62 17.50
N GLU A 215 26.96 17.30 17.91
CA GLU A 215 27.23 16.65 19.20
C GLU A 215 26.76 17.50 20.40
N ARG A 216 26.87 18.81 20.31
CA ARG A 216 26.39 19.73 21.35
C ARG A 216 24.86 19.72 21.39
N LEU A 217 24.21 19.86 20.23
CA LEU A 217 22.76 19.93 20.13
C LEU A 217 22.07 18.59 20.44
N GLN A 218 22.73 17.46 20.22
CA GLN A 218 22.24 16.15 20.69
C GLN A 218 22.19 16.05 22.20
N ARG A 219 23.04 16.79 22.92
CA ARG A 219 23.02 16.87 24.41
C ARG A 219 21.99 17.87 24.91
N SER A 220 21.85 19.02 24.24
CA SER A 220 20.91 20.07 24.62
C SER A 220 20.53 20.92 23.42
N TYR A 221 19.29 20.83 22.98
CA TYR A 221 18.76 21.69 21.92
C TYR A 221 18.76 23.17 22.30
N ALA A 222 18.68 23.52 23.60
CA ALA A 222 18.70 24.90 24.06
C ALA A 222 20.01 25.63 23.71
N ASP A 223 21.09 24.91 23.43
CA ASP A 223 22.36 25.48 23.00
C ASP A 223 22.31 26.02 21.55
N ILE A 224 21.20 25.86 20.83
CA ILE A 224 21.04 26.33 19.45
C ILE A 224 21.30 27.84 19.29
N THR A 225 21.02 28.62 20.33
CA THR A 225 21.29 30.08 20.35
C THR A 225 22.78 30.41 20.50
N ARG A 226 23.63 29.39 20.74
CA ARG A 226 25.10 29.54 20.93
C ARG A 226 25.88 28.87 19.81
N ILE A 227 25.19 28.25 18.84
CA ILE A 227 25.82 27.65 17.69
C ILE A 227 26.17 28.77 16.68
N PRO A 228 27.35 28.70 16.02
CA PRO A 228 27.66 29.60 14.93
C PRO A 228 26.60 29.57 13.86
N THR A 229 26.27 30.71 13.28
CA THR A 229 25.27 30.81 12.22
C THR A 229 25.79 30.33 10.85
N CYS A 230 27.11 30.27 10.68
CA CYS A 230 27.78 29.78 9.48
C CYS A 230 28.39 28.40 9.74
N ILE A 231 27.86 27.37 9.18
CA ILE A 231 28.26 25.96 9.34
C ILE A 231 28.66 25.33 8.01
N GLY A 232 29.87 24.76 8.01
CA GLY A 232 30.39 23.95 6.90
C GLY A 232 30.39 24.62 5.54
N PRO A 233 30.84 23.94 4.46
CA PRO A 233 31.41 24.64 3.34
C PRO A 233 30.65 25.86 2.86
N GLU A 234 31.20 26.94 3.31
CA GLU A 234 30.88 28.36 3.18
C GLU A 234 29.39 28.64 3.45
N CYS A 235 28.92 28.08 4.62
CA CYS A 235 27.59 28.22 5.22
C CYS A 235 26.45 27.41 4.61
N ARG A 236 26.68 26.62 3.55
CA ARG A 236 25.65 25.73 3.00
C ARG A 236 25.17 24.69 4.03
N GLY A 237 26.01 24.35 5.01
CA GLY A 237 25.66 23.41 6.07
C GLY A 237 24.69 23.97 7.11
N SER A 238 24.49 25.30 7.17
CA SER A 238 23.64 25.94 8.17
C SER A 238 22.17 25.53 8.04
N GLY A 239 21.60 25.61 6.82
CA GLY A 239 20.18 25.29 6.56
C GLY A 239 19.79 23.90 7.09
N PRO A 240 20.42 22.82 6.61
CA PRO A 240 20.12 21.47 7.09
C PRO A 240 20.31 21.29 8.60
N LEU A 241 21.37 21.85 9.19
CA LEU A 241 21.61 21.74 10.65
C LEU A 241 20.48 22.39 11.45
N PHE A 242 20.15 23.64 11.11
CA PHE A 242 19.14 24.37 11.88
C PHE A 242 17.74 23.78 11.71
N VAL A 243 17.41 23.20 10.56
CA VAL A 243 16.15 22.46 10.36
C VAL A 243 16.11 21.24 11.29
N ALA A 244 17.11 20.35 11.21
CA ALA A 244 17.15 19.14 12.02
C ALA A 244 17.13 19.44 13.52
N ALA A 245 17.93 20.41 13.96
CA ALA A 245 18.01 20.82 15.37
C ALA A 245 16.70 21.44 15.87
N MET A 246 16.12 22.37 15.09
CA MET A 246 14.85 23.02 15.46
C MET A 246 13.70 22.02 15.48
N GLN A 247 13.60 21.11 14.53
CA GLN A 247 12.56 20.08 14.55
C GLN A 247 12.67 19.19 15.79
N GLY A 248 13.88 18.79 16.18
CA GLY A 248 14.13 18.06 17.43
C GLY A 248 13.73 18.88 18.67
N PHE A 249 14.12 20.16 18.71
CA PHE A 249 13.80 21.06 19.82
C PHE A 249 12.29 21.32 19.93
N ILE A 250 11.63 21.60 18.81
CA ILE A 250 10.18 21.84 18.76
C ILE A 250 9.41 20.63 19.31
N ARG A 251 9.83 19.41 18.94
CA ARG A 251 9.22 18.19 19.47
C ARG A 251 9.50 17.96 20.95
N ALA A 252 10.66 18.37 21.43
CA ALA A 252 11.00 18.29 22.85
C ALA A 252 10.26 19.34 23.67
N ASP A 253 10.37 20.63 23.29
CA ASP A 253 9.80 21.78 23.99
C ASP A 253 9.45 22.88 22.95
N THR A 254 8.17 22.98 22.59
CA THR A 254 7.70 23.93 21.56
C THR A 254 7.84 25.38 22.02
N GLU A 255 7.63 25.67 23.32
CA GLU A 255 7.67 27.04 23.87
C GLU A 255 9.09 27.54 23.87
N ALA A 256 10.03 26.77 24.43
CA ALA A 256 11.43 27.11 24.42
C ALA A 256 12.03 27.22 23.03
N ALA A 257 11.59 26.34 22.10
CA ALA A 257 11.99 26.39 20.69
C ALA A 257 11.50 27.67 20.00
N MET A 258 10.26 28.11 20.26
CA MET A 258 9.74 29.38 19.76
C MET A 258 10.54 30.57 20.24
N GLU A 259 10.89 30.61 21.54
CA GLU A 259 11.72 31.67 22.08
C GLU A 259 13.13 31.68 21.45
N ALA A 260 13.72 30.51 21.27
CA ALA A 260 15.01 30.38 20.59
C ALA A 260 14.92 30.86 19.13
N TRP A 261 13.86 30.45 18.40
CA TRP A 261 13.65 30.88 17.01
C TRP A 261 13.55 32.38 16.86
N ARG A 262 12.77 33.05 17.72
CA ARG A 262 12.67 34.53 17.75
C ARG A 262 14.01 35.22 17.89
N LYS A 263 14.96 34.61 18.64
CA LYS A 263 16.31 35.17 18.86
C LYS A 263 17.22 34.94 17.63
N ILE A 264 17.18 33.76 17.02
CA ILE A 264 18.15 33.41 15.97
C ILE A 264 17.67 33.77 14.57
N ALA A 265 16.38 33.68 14.28
CA ALA A 265 15.82 33.84 12.95
C ALA A 265 16.24 35.16 12.25
N PRO A 266 16.29 36.34 12.93
CA PRO A 266 16.67 37.58 12.25
C PRO A 266 18.12 37.60 11.75
N HIS A 267 18.99 36.76 12.32
CA HIS A 267 20.42 36.76 12.04
C HIS A 267 20.91 35.50 11.34
N LEU A 268 20.00 34.56 11.09
CA LEU A 268 20.35 33.26 10.52
C LEU A 268 20.37 33.32 8.97
N PRO A 269 21.54 33.16 8.33
CA PRO A 269 21.68 33.26 6.87
C PRO A 269 21.36 31.94 6.17
N ILE A 270 20.10 31.48 6.29
CA ILE A 270 19.61 30.28 5.63
C ILE A 270 18.61 30.64 4.52
N GLU A 271 18.50 29.75 3.53
CA GLU A 271 17.55 29.87 2.44
C GLU A 271 16.10 29.83 2.95
N GLN A 272 15.21 30.43 2.17
CA GLN A 272 13.81 30.59 2.57
C GLN A 272 13.11 29.24 2.82
N ASP A 273 13.44 28.22 2.04
CA ASP A 273 12.84 26.87 2.18
C ASP A 273 13.16 26.24 3.54
N TYR A 274 14.40 26.37 4.02
CA TYR A 274 14.76 25.91 5.37
C TYR A 274 14.05 26.70 6.45
N ARG A 275 13.89 28.01 6.25
CA ARG A 275 13.14 28.86 7.18
C ARG A 275 11.67 28.45 7.23
N HIS A 276 11.04 28.22 6.06
CA HIS A 276 9.66 27.74 5.97
C HIS A 276 9.49 26.39 6.69
N ALA A 277 10.40 25.45 6.50
CA ALA A 277 10.34 24.14 7.16
C ALA A 277 10.35 24.25 8.69
N ILE A 278 11.16 25.16 9.26
CA ILE A 278 11.20 25.41 10.72
C ILE A 278 9.91 26.08 11.18
N GLU A 279 9.44 27.09 10.46
CA GLU A 279 8.24 27.87 10.83
C GLU A 279 6.97 27.02 10.70
N GLU A 280 6.89 26.14 9.70
CA GLU A 280 5.79 25.19 9.56
C GLU A 280 5.71 24.24 10.76
N GLU A 281 6.84 23.67 11.18
CA GLU A 281 6.88 22.76 12.32
C GLU A 281 6.56 23.48 13.65
N LEU A 282 7.03 24.72 13.82
CA LEU A 282 6.66 25.58 14.96
C LEU A 282 5.15 25.84 15.01
N ALA A 283 4.56 26.20 13.87
CA ALA A 283 3.13 26.46 13.78
C ALA A 283 2.33 25.17 14.05
N PHE A 284 2.74 24.05 13.44
CA PHE A 284 2.10 22.75 13.62
C PHE A 284 2.07 22.32 15.09
N TYR A 285 3.22 22.30 15.77
CA TYR A 285 3.27 21.87 17.17
C TYR A 285 2.67 22.89 18.14
N SER A 286 2.69 24.18 17.82
CA SER A 286 1.98 25.19 18.60
C SER A 286 0.47 24.93 18.60
N LEU A 287 -0.10 24.54 17.45
CA LEU A 287 -1.52 24.18 17.34
C LEU A 287 -1.82 22.82 17.98
N VAL A 288 -1.03 21.79 17.68
CA VAL A 288 -1.24 20.43 18.22
C VAL A 288 -1.19 20.40 19.74
N ARG A 289 -0.27 21.17 20.35
CA ARG A 289 -0.08 21.26 21.80
C ARG A 289 -0.93 22.35 22.46
N ASN A 290 -1.73 23.06 21.66
CA ASN A 290 -2.56 24.15 22.12
C ASN A 290 -1.79 25.24 22.91
N VAL A 291 -0.62 25.66 22.38
CA VAL A 291 0.21 26.69 22.98
C VAL A 291 -0.38 28.07 22.68
N GLY A 292 -1.32 28.52 23.51
CA GLY A 292 -2.17 29.70 23.26
C GLY A 292 -1.39 31.00 23.00
N HIS A 293 -0.25 31.24 23.70
CA HIS A 293 0.56 32.45 23.51
C HIS A 293 1.33 32.48 22.18
N ASN A 294 1.42 31.35 21.46
CA ASN A 294 1.99 31.30 20.13
C ASN A 294 0.96 31.58 19.02
N LEU A 295 -0.35 31.58 19.34
CA LEU A 295 -1.41 31.65 18.33
C LEU A 295 -1.34 32.91 17.46
N GLY A 296 -1.03 34.07 18.07
CA GLY A 296 -0.85 35.32 17.32
C GLY A 296 0.26 35.23 16.28
N TRP A 297 1.41 34.65 16.65
CA TRP A 297 2.51 34.42 15.72
C TRP A 297 2.11 33.38 14.63
N VAL A 298 1.39 32.33 15.00
CA VAL A 298 0.89 31.35 14.03
C VAL A 298 0.00 32.03 12.99
N ASP A 299 -0.94 32.86 13.41
CA ASP A 299 -1.86 33.56 12.53
C ASP A 299 -1.15 34.57 11.58
N GLU A 300 -0.04 35.17 12.02
CA GLU A 300 0.81 36.01 11.19
C GLU A 300 1.66 35.21 10.19
N ALA A 301 2.09 34.00 10.58
CA ALA A 301 2.96 33.15 9.78
C ALA A 301 2.21 32.34 8.71
N LEU A 302 0.98 31.91 9.00
CA LEU A 302 0.19 31.04 8.13
C LEU A 302 0.01 31.52 6.68
N PRO A 303 -0.30 32.80 6.40
CA PRO A 303 -0.42 33.27 5.01
C PRO A 303 0.88 33.15 4.20
N ARG A 304 2.01 33.12 4.90
CA ARG A 304 3.35 33.01 4.32
C ARG A 304 3.81 31.53 4.22
N ILE A 305 3.49 30.72 5.22
CA ILE A 305 3.81 29.28 5.24
C ILE A 305 2.90 28.50 4.28
N GLY A 306 1.60 28.75 4.33
CA GLY A 306 0.60 28.36 3.32
C GLY A 306 0.37 26.85 3.14
N THR A 307 0.91 25.96 3.98
CA THR A 307 0.71 24.52 3.79
C THR A 307 -0.68 24.08 4.26
N ALA A 308 -1.34 23.26 3.45
CA ALA A 308 -2.65 22.69 3.80
C ALA A 308 -2.62 22.00 5.17
N ARG A 309 -1.53 21.33 5.51
CA ARG A 309 -1.32 20.62 6.78
C ARG A 309 -1.56 21.53 8.01
N VAL A 310 -1.00 22.73 8.00
CA VAL A 310 -1.09 23.65 9.16
C VAL A 310 -2.38 24.46 9.11
N LEU A 311 -2.83 24.87 7.91
CA LEU A 311 -4.12 25.53 7.71
C LEU A 311 -5.29 24.68 8.21
N GLU A 312 -5.32 23.40 7.84
CA GLU A 312 -6.35 22.46 8.31
C GLU A 312 -6.37 22.33 9.84
N LEU A 313 -5.20 22.30 10.48
CA LEU A 313 -5.12 22.30 11.95
C LEU A 313 -5.67 23.58 12.56
N ARG A 314 -5.34 24.72 11.94
CA ARG A 314 -5.82 26.01 12.44
C ARG A 314 -7.35 26.12 12.31
N ILE A 315 -7.92 25.62 11.20
CA ILE A 315 -9.37 25.53 11.03
C ILE A 315 -10.00 24.64 12.12
N ARG A 316 -9.41 23.46 12.39
CA ARG A 316 -9.89 22.57 13.44
C ARG A 316 -9.81 23.25 14.84
N HIS A 317 -8.77 24.04 15.08
CA HIS A 317 -8.68 24.84 16.32
C HIS A 317 -9.83 25.85 16.39
N ALA A 318 -10.12 26.60 15.32
CA ALA A 318 -11.23 27.52 15.26
C ALA A 318 -12.59 26.81 15.47
N LEU A 319 -12.79 25.63 14.86
CA LEU A 319 -13.97 24.80 15.06
C LEU A 319 -14.15 24.37 16.52
N THR A 320 -13.07 24.01 17.21
CA THR A 320 -13.10 23.65 18.65
C THR A 320 -13.55 24.83 19.52
N GLN A 321 -13.14 26.02 19.15
CA GLN A 321 -13.51 27.27 19.84
C GLN A 321 -14.88 27.80 19.38
N ARG A 322 -15.46 27.22 18.31
CA ARG A 322 -16.68 27.72 17.63
C ARG A 322 -16.51 29.15 17.09
N ASP A 323 -15.29 29.53 16.74
CA ASP A 323 -15.02 30.81 16.09
C ASP A 323 -15.28 30.68 14.58
N TRP A 324 -16.53 31.00 14.21
CA TRP A 324 -17.02 30.83 12.84
C TRP A 324 -16.38 31.82 11.85
N ASN A 325 -15.99 33.01 12.32
CA ASN A 325 -15.27 33.97 11.48
C ASN A 325 -13.87 33.44 11.13
N ASP A 326 -13.16 32.91 12.12
CA ASP A 326 -11.85 32.30 11.87
C ASP A 326 -11.96 31.03 11.01
N VAL A 327 -13.03 30.24 11.15
CA VAL A 327 -13.28 29.10 10.25
C VAL A 327 -13.35 29.57 8.79
N LEU A 328 -14.15 30.60 8.48
CA LEU A 328 -14.27 31.15 7.13
C LEU A 328 -12.92 31.69 6.64
N ARG A 329 -12.27 32.51 7.46
CA ARG A 329 -10.97 33.11 7.15
C ARG A 329 -9.96 32.06 6.72
N TRP A 330 -9.79 31.00 7.48
CA TRP A 330 -8.75 30.00 7.21
C TRP A 330 -9.14 29.00 6.12
N VAL A 331 -10.42 28.73 5.90
CA VAL A 331 -10.88 27.96 4.74
C VAL A 331 -10.57 28.68 3.43
N GLU A 332 -10.65 30.03 3.41
CA GLU A 332 -10.30 30.85 2.24
C GLU A 332 -8.80 30.86 1.92
N HIS A 333 -7.94 30.52 2.88
CA HIS A 333 -6.50 30.42 2.69
C HIS A 333 -6.05 29.02 2.22
N LEU A 334 -6.95 28.01 2.24
CA LEU A 334 -6.61 26.68 1.70
C LEU A 334 -6.36 26.75 0.19
N PRO A 335 -5.45 25.93 -0.36
CA PRO A 335 -5.36 25.70 -1.78
C PRO A 335 -6.72 25.32 -2.36
N GLU A 336 -7.00 25.76 -3.59
CA GLU A 336 -8.34 25.66 -4.21
C GLU A 336 -8.85 24.21 -4.27
N ASP A 337 -7.98 23.27 -4.63
CA ASP A 337 -8.27 21.83 -4.68
C ASP A 337 -8.62 21.26 -3.31
N ILE A 338 -7.94 21.68 -2.25
CA ILE A 338 -8.22 21.29 -0.86
C ILE A 338 -9.51 21.96 -0.35
N ALA A 339 -9.69 23.25 -0.63
CA ALA A 339 -10.89 23.99 -0.23
C ALA A 339 -12.16 23.44 -0.91
N ALA A 340 -12.05 22.84 -2.08
CA ALA A 340 -13.15 22.21 -2.81
C ALA A 340 -13.60 20.88 -2.19
N ASP A 341 -12.81 20.24 -1.33
CA ASP A 341 -13.19 19.01 -0.62
C ASP A 341 -14.50 19.22 0.17
N SER A 342 -15.39 18.23 0.09
CA SER A 342 -16.71 18.28 0.75
C SER A 342 -16.64 18.56 2.26
N ARG A 343 -15.58 18.14 2.93
CA ARG A 343 -15.33 18.43 4.35
C ARG A 343 -15.23 19.94 4.59
N TRP A 344 -14.44 20.65 3.77
CA TRP A 344 -14.24 22.09 3.96
C TRP A 344 -15.43 22.90 3.45
N GLN A 345 -16.09 22.43 2.39
CA GLN A 345 -17.35 23.01 1.95
C GLN A 345 -18.45 22.86 3.02
N TYR A 346 -18.53 21.71 3.68
CA TYR A 346 -19.46 21.49 4.80
C TYR A 346 -19.18 22.46 5.96
N TRP A 347 -17.92 22.58 6.39
CA TRP A 347 -17.59 23.48 7.50
C TRP A 347 -17.72 24.96 7.12
N LYS A 348 -17.45 25.34 5.88
CA LYS A 348 -17.76 26.67 5.33
C LYS A 348 -19.26 26.95 5.38
N ALA A 349 -20.06 25.98 4.99
CA ALA A 349 -21.53 26.07 5.08
C ALA A 349 -21.99 26.24 6.52
N ARG A 350 -21.47 25.41 7.44
CA ARG A 350 -21.80 25.50 8.88
C ARG A 350 -21.43 26.85 9.49
N ALA A 351 -20.28 27.38 9.13
CA ALA A 351 -19.85 28.69 9.61
C ALA A 351 -20.76 29.81 9.11
N ASN A 352 -21.12 29.81 7.82
CA ASN A 352 -22.06 30.77 7.25
C ASN A 352 -23.44 30.66 7.89
N GLU A 353 -23.94 29.44 8.11
CA GLU A 353 -25.24 29.20 8.80
C GLU A 353 -25.24 29.81 10.22
N GLN A 354 -24.15 29.62 10.98
CA GLN A 354 -24.03 30.15 12.33
C GLN A 354 -23.88 31.69 12.38
N LEU A 355 -23.37 32.28 11.31
CA LEU A 355 -23.22 33.73 11.15
C LEU A 355 -24.46 34.38 10.51
N GLY A 356 -25.52 33.61 10.18
CA GLY A 356 -26.75 34.10 9.58
C GLY A 356 -26.68 34.30 8.06
N ASN A 357 -25.62 33.90 7.39
CA ASN A 357 -25.42 34.03 5.94
C ASN A 357 -26.07 32.83 5.20
N GLN A 358 -27.38 32.71 5.24
CA GLN A 358 -28.13 31.53 4.80
C GLN A 358 -27.88 31.16 3.34
N GLU A 359 -27.86 32.13 2.43
CA GLU A 359 -27.62 31.87 1.00
C GLU A 359 -26.22 31.28 0.73
N LEU A 360 -25.21 31.81 1.41
CA LEU A 360 -23.83 31.28 1.29
C LEU A 360 -23.71 29.88 1.91
N ALA A 361 -24.43 29.62 2.98
CA ALA A 361 -24.50 28.30 3.59
C ALA A 361 -25.13 27.28 2.64
N GLU A 362 -26.26 27.60 2.01
CA GLU A 362 -26.94 26.72 1.05
C GLU A 362 -26.06 26.37 -0.15
N VAL A 363 -25.35 27.35 -0.72
CA VAL A 363 -24.42 27.14 -1.83
C VAL A 363 -23.28 26.18 -1.45
N ALA A 364 -22.69 26.37 -0.27
CA ALA A 364 -21.60 25.53 0.19
C ALA A 364 -22.08 24.10 0.56
N TYR A 365 -23.25 23.96 1.20
CA TYR A 365 -23.87 22.63 1.42
C TYR A 365 -24.19 21.93 0.11
N ALA A 366 -24.73 22.63 -0.89
CA ALA A 366 -25.03 22.05 -2.19
C ALA A 366 -23.78 21.54 -2.93
N ARG A 367 -22.63 22.19 -2.73
CA ARG A 367 -21.34 21.69 -3.24
C ARG A 367 -20.89 20.45 -2.49
N ALA A 368 -20.88 20.48 -1.16
CA ALA A 368 -20.49 19.33 -0.34
C ALA A 368 -21.38 18.10 -0.63
N ALA A 369 -22.68 18.28 -0.82
CA ALA A 369 -23.64 17.21 -1.06
C ALA A 369 -23.46 16.44 -2.38
N GLN A 370 -22.56 16.89 -3.25
CA GLN A 370 -22.24 16.16 -4.47
C GLN A 370 -21.33 14.96 -4.23
N GLU A 371 -20.66 14.91 -3.08
CA GLU A 371 -19.70 13.88 -2.73
C GLU A 371 -20.33 12.74 -1.93
N ARG A 372 -19.89 11.50 -2.23
CA ARG A 372 -20.31 10.29 -1.52
C ARG A 372 -19.42 10.01 -0.32
N ASN A 373 -19.51 10.82 0.69
CA ASN A 373 -18.81 10.64 1.96
C ASN A 373 -19.62 11.24 3.12
N PHE A 374 -19.10 11.12 4.34
CA PHE A 374 -19.78 11.61 5.55
C PHE A 374 -20.21 13.08 5.45
N PHE A 375 -19.35 13.96 4.97
CA PHE A 375 -19.65 15.39 4.87
C PHE A 375 -20.65 15.69 3.77
N GLY A 376 -20.58 14.95 2.65
CA GLY A 376 -21.57 15.04 1.59
C GLY A 376 -22.96 14.61 2.04
N PHE A 377 -23.06 13.50 2.76
CA PHE A 377 -24.34 13.04 3.32
C PHE A 377 -24.88 14.00 4.38
N ALA A 378 -24.02 14.46 5.31
CA ALA A 378 -24.42 15.44 6.31
C ALA A 378 -24.87 16.78 5.69
N ALA A 379 -24.26 17.19 4.58
CA ALA A 379 -24.68 18.36 3.82
C ALA A 379 -26.04 18.16 3.13
N ALA A 380 -26.24 17.00 2.49
CA ALA A 380 -27.51 16.66 1.85
C ALA A 380 -28.66 16.65 2.85
N ASP A 381 -28.46 16.07 4.04
CA ASP A 381 -29.45 16.11 5.14
C ASP A 381 -29.81 17.54 5.55
N ARG A 382 -28.81 18.44 5.60
CA ARG A 382 -29.05 19.85 5.99
C ARG A 382 -29.92 20.61 5.01
N ILE A 383 -29.86 20.30 3.73
CA ILE A 383 -30.60 21.00 2.67
C ILE A 383 -31.76 20.15 2.12
N GLY A 384 -32.08 19.02 2.76
CA GLY A 384 -33.19 18.14 2.37
C GLY A 384 -33.06 17.54 0.98
N ARG A 385 -31.83 17.24 0.52
CA ARG A 385 -31.55 16.60 -0.79
C ARG A 385 -31.25 15.12 -0.65
N PRO A 386 -31.54 14.31 -1.66
CA PRO A 386 -31.10 12.92 -1.70
C PRO A 386 -29.57 12.84 -1.77
N TYR A 387 -29.01 11.73 -1.28
CA TYR A 387 -27.56 11.46 -1.34
C TYR A 387 -27.08 11.23 -2.78
N SER A 388 -25.97 11.82 -3.14
CA SER A 388 -25.27 11.59 -4.42
C SER A 388 -24.49 10.29 -4.34
N LEU A 389 -25.13 9.16 -4.69
CA LEU A 389 -24.48 7.85 -4.62
C LEU A 389 -23.57 7.56 -5.82
N ASN A 390 -23.82 8.20 -6.97
CA ASN A 390 -23.06 8.02 -8.22
C ASN A 390 -22.90 6.53 -8.60
N LEU A 391 -23.99 5.76 -8.46
CA LEU A 391 -23.96 4.32 -8.64
C LEU A 391 -23.73 3.94 -10.10
N GLU A 392 -22.61 3.29 -10.38
CA GLU A 392 -22.31 2.63 -11.65
C GLU A 392 -22.63 1.14 -11.58
N ARG A 393 -23.31 0.60 -12.60
CA ARG A 393 -23.57 -0.83 -12.77
C ARG A 393 -23.01 -1.30 -14.10
N SER A 394 -22.25 -2.39 -14.05
CA SER A 394 -21.79 -3.10 -15.24
C SER A 394 -22.57 -4.39 -15.41
N THR A 395 -22.98 -4.67 -16.65
CA THR A 395 -23.69 -5.90 -17.01
C THR A 395 -22.94 -6.65 -18.07
N PHE A 396 -22.89 -7.98 -17.95
CA PHE A 396 -22.28 -8.88 -18.92
C PHE A 396 -23.28 -9.98 -19.34
N ASN A 397 -23.25 -10.37 -20.61
CA ASN A 397 -24.02 -11.51 -21.07
C ASN A 397 -23.37 -12.84 -20.63
N ASP A 398 -24.12 -13.92 -20.68
CA ASP A 398 -23.66 -15.22 -20.17
C ASP A 398 -22.50 -15.79 -21.01
N ASP A 399 -22.52 -15.61 -22.34
CA ASP A 399 -21.41 -16.05 -23.21
C ASP A 399 -20.07 -15.43 -22.82
N PHE A 400 -20.07 -14.13 -22.49
CA PHE A 400 -18.85 -13.45 -22.04
C PHE A 400 -18.42 -13.93 -20.66
N ARG A 401 -19.38 -14.19 -19.77
CA ARG A 401 -19.11 -14.75 -18.44
C ARG A 401 -18.48 -16.13 -18.51
N ASP A 402 -18.94 -16.97 -19.45
CA ASP A 402 -18.34 -18.29 -19.73
C ASP A 402 -16.91 -18.16 -20.26
N GLN A 403 -16.63 -17.16 -21.09
CA GLN A 403 -15.28 -16.85 -21.54
C GLN A 403 -14.38 -16.42 -20.36
N VAL A 404 -14.87 -15.58 -19.45
CA VAL A 404 -14.10 -15.15 -18.25
C VAL A 404 -13.72 -16.34 -17.37
N ALA A 405 -14.60 -17.33 -17.22
CA ALA A 405 -14.29 -18.55 -16.47
C ALA A 405 -13.13 -19.36 -17.07
N GLN A 406 -12.84 -19.18 -18.37
CA GLN A 406 -11.73 -19.84 -19.06
C GLN A 406 -10.42 -19.04 -19.03
N TRP A 407 -10.41 -17.85 -18.46
CA TRP A 407 -9.18 -17.07 -18.38
C TRP A 407 -8.15 -17.79 -17.50
N PRO A 408 -6.87 -17.83 -17.93
CA PRO A 408 -5.83 -18.56 -17.20
C PRO A 408 -5.70 -18.14 -15.72
N THR A 409 -5.84 -16.84 -15.44
CA THR A 409 -5.80 -16.32 -14.06
C THR A 409 -6.98 -16.82 -13.21
N VAL A 410 -8.19 -16.92 -13.81
CA VAL A 410 -9.39 -17.45 -13.12
C VAL A 410 -9.20 -18.92 -12.81
N GLN A 411 -8.76 -19.70 -13.80
CA GLN A 411 -8.49 -21.14 -13.62
C GLN A 411 -7.41 -21.41 -12.58
N ARG A 412 -6.30 -20.65 -12.60
CA ARG A 412 -5.25 -20.78 -11.58
C ARG A 412 -5.76 -20.38 -10.19
N THR A 413 -6.52 -19.28 -10.07
CA THR A 413 -7.12 -18.86 -8.80
C THR A 413 -8.03 -19.94 -8.24
N GLU A 414 -8.92 -20.51 -9.05
CA GLU A 414 -9.81 -21.58 -8.61
C GLU A 414 -9.05 -22.85 -8.20
N ALA A 415 -8.04 -23.23 -8.96
CA ALA A 415 -7.21 -24.37 -8.62
C ALA A 415 -6.46 -24.16 -7.30
N LEU A 416 -5.89 -22.98 -7.07
CA LEU A 416 -5.23 -22.62 -5.81
C LEU A 416 -6.19 -22.69 -4.62
N LEU A 417 -7.44 -22.21 -4.79
CA LEU A 417 -8.47 -22.32 -3.77
C LEU A 417 -8.86 -23.77 -3.48
N ARG A 418 -9.00 -24.63 -4.50
CA ARG A 418 -9.31 -26.06 -4.30
C ARG A 418 -8.24 -26.79 -3.51
N ILE A 419 -6.97 -26.41 -3.67
CA ILE A 419 -5.85 -27.02 -2.92
C ILE A 419 -5.55 -26.30 -1.59
N GLY A 420 -6.33 -25.28 -1.20
CA GLY A 420 -6.19 -24.55 0.07
C GLY A 420 -5.09 -23.50 0.09
N GLU A 421 -4.60 -23.05 -1.07
CA GLU A 421 -3.54 -22.05 -1.21
C GLU A 421 -4.10 -20.62 -1.34
N GLU A 422 -4.83 -20.17 -0.32
CA GLU A 422 -5.51 -18.85 -0.28
C GLU A 422 -4.57 -17.67 -0.58
N GLY A 423 -3.35 -17.68 -0.01
CA GLY A 423 -2.37 -16.61 -0.21
C GLY A 423 -1.91 -16.49 -1.66
N LEU A 424 -1.67 -17.62 -2.33
CA LEU A 424 -1.32 -17.65 -3.75
C LEU A 424 -2.51 -17.27 -4.62
N ALA A 425 -3.72 -17.73 -4.28
CA ALA A 425 -4.94 -17.37 -4.99
C ALA A 425 -5.20 -15.86 -4.93
N ASN A 426 -4.97 -15.22 -3.77
CA ASN A 426 -5.06 -13.77 -3.64
C ASN A 426 -4.01 -13.04 -4.48
N SER A 427 -2.77 -13.56 -4.51
CA SER A 427 -1.70 -12.98 -5.34
C SER A 427 -2.02 -13.08 -6.83
N GLU A 428 -2.53 -14.22 -7.29
CA GLU A 428 -2.97 -14.44 -8.67
C GLU A 428 -4.07 -13.46 -9.09
N TRP A 429 -5.08 -13.36 -8.23
CA TRP A 429 -6.24 -12.50 -8.49
C TRP A 429 -5.87 -11.02 -8.50
N LEU A 430 -5.12 -10.58 -7.50
CA LEU A 430 -4.72 -9.17 -7.39
C LEU A 430 -3.77 -8.76 -8.52
N HIS A 431 -2.82 -9.64 -8.90
CA HIS A 431 -1.96 -9.41 -10.06
C HIS A 431 -2.77 -9.19 -11.34
N ALA A 432 -3.77 -10.04 -11.58
CA ALA A 432 -4.65 -9.88 -12.73
C ALA A 432 -5.47 -8.57 -12.66
N ALA A 433 -6.08 -8.27 -11.51
CA ALA A 433 -6.90 -7.07 -11.33
C ALA A 433 -6.10 -5.77 -11.52
N THR A 434 -4.82 -5.76 -11.13
CA THR A 434 -3.94 -4.60 -11.26
C THR A 434 -3.48 -4.37 -12.71
N ASN A 435 -3.32 -5.44 -13.50
CA ASN A 435 -2.78 -5.38 -14.86
C ASN A 435 -3.86 -5.47 -15.95
N ALA A 436 -5.13 -5.66 -15.58
CA ALA A 436 -6.24 -5.80 -16.52
C ALA A 436 -6.68 -4.46 -17.11
N THR A 437 -7.24 -4.50 -18.31
CA THR A 437 -7.95 -3.36 -18.89
C THR A 437 -9.21 -3.02 -18.09
N PRO A 438 -9.77 -1.80 -18.21
CA PRO A 438 -10.99 -1.40 -17.51
C PRO A 438 -12.19 -2.35 -17.73
N ARG A 439 -12.30 -2.99 -18.90
CA ARG A 439 -13.35 -3.97 -19.17
C ARG A 439 -13.07 -5.31 -18.48
N GLU A 440 -11.85 -5.78 -18.55
CA GLU A 440 -11.44 -7.06 -17.96
C GLU A 440 -11.53 -7.03 -16.44
N VAL A 441 -11.10 -5.93 -15.79
CA VAL A 441 -11.20 -5.84 -14.34
C VAL A 441 -12.65 -5.81 -13.84
N ARG A 442 -13.58 -5.19 -14.60
CA ARG A 442 -15.01 -5.27 -14.30
C ARG A 442 -15.57 -6.69 -14.49
N ALA A 443 -15.06 -7.43 -15.48
CA ALA A 443 -15.45 -8.83 -15.68
C ALA A 443 -14.93 -9.74 -14.55
N LEU A 444 -13.72 -9.51 -14.06
CA LEU A 444 -13.19 -10.17 -12.86
C LEU A 444 -14.04 -9.84 -11.62
N ALA A 445 -14.44 -8.58 -11.45
CA ALA A 445 -15.32 -8.19 -10.35
C ALA A 445 -16.69 -8.90 -10.43
N ASP A 446 -17.33 -8.95 -11.59
CA ASP A 446 -18.58 -9.70 -11.82
C ASP A 446 -18.40 -11.20 -11.51
N TYR A 447 -17.28 -11.77 -11.92
CA TYR A 447 -16.97 -13.16 -11.63
C TYR A 447 -16.83 -13.42 -10.13
N ALA A 448 -16.04 -12.59 -9.42
CA ALA A 448 -15.86 -12.71 -7.96
C ALA A 448 -17.18 -12.52 -7.22
N ALA A 449 -18.03 -11.58 -7.65
CA ALA A 449 -19.36 -11.35 -7.08
C ALA A 449 -20.24 -12.59 -7.16
N ARG A 450 -20.32 -13.22 -8.34
CA ARG A 450 -21.13 -14.43 -8.54
C ARG A 450 -20.58 -15.66 -7.81
N ARG A 451 -19.26 -15.72 -7.59
CA ARG A 451 -18.61 -16.78 -6.80
C ARG A 451 -18.72 -16.57 -5.30
N GLY A 452 -19.23 -15.42 -4.83
CA GLY A 452 -19.25 -15.06 -3.42
C GLY A 452 -17.85 -14.80 -2.84
N TRP A 453 -16.87 -14.45 -3.69
CA TRP A 453 -15.50 -14.14 -3.26
C TRP A 453 -15.39 -12.71 -2.78
N HIS A 454 -16.07 -12.41 -1.67
CA HIS A 454 -16.27 -11.05 -1.18
C HIS A 454 -14.97 -10.26 -1.00
N ALA A 455 -13.96 -10.88 -0.39
CA ALA A 455 -12.66 -10.22 -0.20
C ALA A 455 -11.99 -9.86 -1.53
N ARG A 456 -11.96 -10.80 -2.49
CA ARG A 456 -11.38 -10.58 -3.83
C ARG A 456 -12.16 -9.55 -4.62
N LEU A 457 -13.50 -9.59 -4.52
CA LEU A 457 -14.38 -8.59 -5.13
C LEU A 457 -14.05 -7.19 -4.66
N VAL A 458 -13.99 -7.00 -3.34
CA VAL A 458 -13.68 -5.70 -2.74
C VAL A 458 -12.27 -5.24 -3.11
N GLN A 459 -11.27 -6.13 -3.05
CA GLN A 459 -9.89 -5.81 -3.43
C GLN A 459 -9.78 -5.44 -4.91
N THR A 460 -10.53 -6.12 -5.80
CA THR A 460 -10.61 -5.77 -7.23
C THR A 460 -11.09 -4.34 -7.43
N THR A 461 -12.15 -3.94 -6.71
CA THR A 461 -12.67 -2.57 -6.81
C THR A 461 -11.71 -1.51 -6.30
N ILE A 462 -10.88 -1.85 -5.30
CA ILE A 462 -9.85 -0.95 -4.78
C ILE A 462 -8.67 -0.85 -5.75
N ALA A 463 -8.15 -1.98 -6.23
CA ALA A 463 -7.00 -2.05 -7.12
C ALA A 463 -7.25 -1.35 -8.47
N ALA A 464 -8.49 -1.37 -8.94
CA ALA A 464 -8.90 -0.77 -10.21
C ALA A 464 -9.66 0.56 -10.06
N GLU A 465 -9.69 1.13 -8.86
CA GLU A 465 -10.36 2.40 -8.56
C GLU A 465 -11.83 2.47 -9.01
N LEU A 466 -12.55 1.34 -8.95
CA LEU A 466 -13.97 1.28 -9.33
C LEU A 466 -14.85 1.91 -8.24
N TRP A 467 -14.64 3.20 -7.98
CA TRP A 467 -15.22 3.89 -6.83
C TRP A 467 -16.75 3.96 -6.86
N ASP A 468 -17.36 3.94 -8.03
CA ASP A 468 -18.81 4.08 -8.22
C ASP A 468 -19.53 2.73 -8.39
N ALA A 469 -18.81 1.61 -8.45
CA ALA A 469 -19.35 0.26 -8.49
C ALA A 469 -19.79 -0.20 -7.08
N LEU A 470 -20.78 0.45 -6.49
CA LEU A 470 -21.15 0.30 -5.07
C LEU A 470 -21.60 -1.11 -4.72
N ASP A 471 -22.33 -1.79 -5.61
CA ASP A 471 -22.80 -3.16 -5.39
C ASP A 471 -21.60 -4.14 -5.22
N TRP A 472 -20.46 -3.84 -5.84
CA TRP A 472 -19.23 -4.61 -5.71
C TRP A 472 -18.33 -4.14 -4.57
N ARG A 473 -18.33 -2.84 -4.28
CA ARG A 473 -17.52 -2.28 -3.19
C ARG A 473 -18.06 -2.58 -1.81
N PHE A 474 -19.39 -2.71 -1.71
CA PHE A 474 -20.12 -2.91 -0.46
C PHE A 474 -21.09 -4.11 -0.60
N PRO A 475 -20.57 -5.32 -0.94
CA PRO A 475 -21.43 -6.50 -1.02
C PRO A 475 -22.00 -6.83 0.37
N GLU A 476 -23.20 -7.36 0.42
CA GLU A 476 -23.80 -7.88 1.65
C GLU A 476 -23.13 -9.22 2.07
N ALA A 477 -21.81 -9.16 2.30
CA ALA A 477 -21.02 -10.32 2.67
C ALA A 477 -21.44 -10.82 4.06
N TYR A 478 -21.51 -12.15 4.21
CA TYR A 478 -21.86 -12.81 5.47
C TYR A 478 -23.14 -12.25 6.11
N ARG A 479 -24.10 -11.83 5.30
CA ARG A 479 -25.33 -11.12 5.69
C ARG A 479 -26.07 -11.78 6.85
N GLU A 480 -26.26 -13.11 6.79
CA GLU A 480 -27.00 -13.84 7.81
C GLU A 480 -26.33 -13.76 9.19
N HIS A 481 -25.00 -13.83 9.26
CA HIS A 481 -24.25 -13.69 10.51
C HIS A 481 -24.40 -12.29 11.09
N PHE A 482 -24.27 -11.26 10.29
CA PHE A 482 -24.40 -9.87 10.75
C PHE A 482 -25.84 -9.53 11.16
N LEU A 483 -26.86 -10.01 10.44
CA LEU A 483 -28.26 -9.84 10.84
C LEU A 483 -28.54 -10.56 12.17
N HIS A 484 -28.09 -11.80 12.33
CA HIS A 484 -28.26 -12.56 13.55
C HIS A 484 -27.65 -11.83 14.75
N TRP A 485 -26.37 -11.49 14.68
CA TRP A 485 -25.68 -10.85 15.80
C TRP A 485 -26.13 -9.40 16.04
N GLY A 486 -26.49 -8.67 15.00
CA GLY A 486 -27.10 -7.34 15.13
C GLY A 486 -28.38 -7.40 15.92
N GLN A 487 -29.26 -8.38 15.63
CA GLN A 487 -30.50 -8.59 16.37
C GLN A 487 -30.25 -9.01 17.83
N GLN A 488 -29.26 -9.89 18.08
CA GLN A 488 -28.92 -10.35 19.43
C GLN A 488 -28.33 -9.24 20.32
N THR A 489 -27.57 -8.33 19.74
CA THR A 489 -26.84 -7.30 20.49
C THR A 489 -27.51 -5.91 20.45
N GLY A 490 -28.54 -5.72 19.62
CA GLY A 490 -29.16 -4.42 19.40
C GLY A 490 -28.29 -3.44 18.59
N VAL A 491 -27.24 -3.94 17.93
CA VAL A 491 -26.36 -3.13 17.06
C VAL A 491 -26.86 -3.23 15.62
N ASP A 492 -26.87 -2.12 14.90
CA ASP A 492 -27.24 -2.12 13.49
C ASP A 492 -26.33 -3.09 12.69
N PRO A 493 -26.91 -4.11 12.01
CA PRO A 493 -26.14 -5.09 11.26
C PRO A 493 -25.35 -4.47 10.10
N TYR A 494 -25.83 -3.39 9.50
CA TYR A 494 -25.08 -2.70 8.43
C TYR A 494 -23.90 -1.90 8.98
N LEU A 495 -23.97 -1.41 10.23
CA LEU A 495 -22.79 -0.88 10.93
C LEU A 495 -21.75 -1.96 11.14
N LEU A 496 -22.15 -3.16 11.59
CA LEU A 496 -21.22 -4.31 11.75
C LEU A 496 -20.59 -4.71 10.42
N MET A 497 -21.37 -4.76 9.32
CA MET A 497 -20.85 -4.99 7.97
C MET A 497 -19.85 -3.91 7.55
N GLY A 498 -20.17 -2.64 7.81
CA GLY A 498 -19.28 -1.52 7.51
C GLY A 498 -17.94 -1.60 8.24
N ILE A 499 -17.95 -2.01 9.51
CA ILE A 499 -16.72 -2.26 10.29
C ILE A 499 -15.93 -3.40 9.66
N ALA A 500 -16.52 -4.57 9.42
CA ALA A 500 -15.83 -5.70 8.80
C ALA A 500 -15.27 -5.35 7.40
N ARG A 501 -16.02 -4.55 6.63
CA ARG A 501 -15.56 -4.00 5.35
C ARG A 501 -14.31 -3.14 5.50
N ARG A 502 -14.25 -2.33 6.53
CA ARG A 502 -13.12 -1.42 6.82
C ARG A 502 -11.91 -2.17 7.37
N GLU A 503 -12.13 -3.11 8.26
CA GLU A 503 -11.06 -3.85 8.97
C GLU A 503 -10.35 -4.86 8.07
N SER A 504 -11.09 -5.65 7.29
CA SER A 504 -10.54 -6.80 6.55
C SER A 504 -10.90 -6.84 5.07
N ALA A 505 -11.71 -5.91 4.56
CA ALA A 505 -12.36 -6.04 3.25
C ALA A 505 -13.14 -7.36 3.12
N TYR A 506 -13.73 -7.84 4.21
CA TYR A 506 -14.42 -9.13 4.33
C TYR A 506 -13.52 -10.37 4.17
N ASN A 507 -12.22 -10.26 4.44
CA ASN A 507 -11.33 -11.41 4.46
C ASN A 507 -11.34 -12.09 5.85
N PRO A 508 -11.89 -13.32 5.99
CA PRO A 508 -11.91 -14.03 7.28
C PRO A 508 -10.50 -14.48 7.72
N GLU A 509 -9.55 -14.61 6.78
CA GLU A 509 -8.17 -15.02 7.04
C GLU A 509 -7.22 -13.80 7.20
N ALA A 510 -7.77 -12.59 7.32
CA ALA A 510 -6.94 -11.40 7.43
C ALA A 510 -6.06 -11.41 8.69
N LEU A 511 -4.78 -11.09 8.51
CA LEU A 511 -3.79 -10.95 9.58
C LEU A 511 -3.04 -9.63 9.39
N SER A 512 -3.15 -8.72 10.36
CA SER A 512 -2.42 -7.47 10.31
C SER A 512 -0.96 -7.62 10.78
N PRO A 513 -0.06 -6.70 10.43
CA PRO A 513 1.31 -6.70 10.96
C PRO A 513 1.38 -6.63 12.49
N ALA A 514 0.37 -6.05 13.15
CA ALA A 514 0.27 -5.98 14.60
C ALA A 514 -0.34 -7.24 15.24
N GLY A 515 -0.80 -8.22 14.42
CA GLY A 515 -1.38 -9.48 14.89
C GLY A 515 -2.90 -9.47 15.06
N ALA A 516 -3.61 -8.45 14.58
CA ALA A 516 -5.08 -8.45 14.53
C ALA A 516 -5.58 -9.46 13.49
N ARG A 517 -6.72 -10.14 13.75
CA ARG A 517 -7.16 -11.32 12.98
C ARG A 517 -8.63 -11.27 12.61
N GLY A 518 -8.93 -11.93 11.48
CA GLY A 518 -10.29 -12.24 11.03
C GLY A 518 -11.07 -11.04 10.49
N LEU A 519 -12.36 -11.24 10.27
CA LEU A 519 -13.27 -10.26 9.67
C LEU A 519 -13.26 -8.91 10.40
N MET A 520 -13.22 -8.94 11.74
CA MET A 520 -13.32 -7.77 12.61
C MET A 520 -11.97 -7.30 13.16
N GLN A 521 -10.87 -7.90 12.71
CA GLN A 521 -9.49 -7.56 13.11
C GLN A 521 -9.31 -7.48 14.64
N LEU A 522 -9.73 -8.53 15.34
CA LEU A 522 -9.56 -8.60 16.78
C LEU A 522 -8.11 -8.93 17.15
N MET A 523 -7.57 -8.18 18.11
CA MET A 523 -6.31 -8.53 18.75
C MET A 523 -6.50 -9.77 19.64
N PRO A 524 -5.53 -10.73 19.68
CA PRO A 524 -5.65 -11.93 20.50
C PRO A 524 -5.95 -11.64 21.98
N GLY A 525 -5.32 -10.59 22.56
CA GLY A 525 -5.61 -10.17 23.92
C GLY A 525 -7.04 -9.68 24.14
N THR A 526 -7.62 -8.99 23.15
CA THR A 526 -9.02 -8.55 23.16
C THR A 526 -9.96 -9.77 23.07
N ALA A 527 -9.67 -10.72 22.20
CA ALA A 527 -10.44 -11.96 22.06
C ALA A 527 -10.46 -12.75 23.37
N SER A 528 -9.30 -12.95 24.02
CA SER A 528 -9.19 -13.61 25.31
C SER A 528 -9.94 -12.87 26.44
N LEU A 529 -9.91 -11.54 26.44
CA LEU A 529 -10.66 -10.73 27.42
C LEU A 529 -12.18 -10.93 27.23
N LEU A 530 -12.66 -10.81 26.00
CA LEU A 530 -14.06 -10.98 25.66
C LEU A 530 -14.56 -12.39 25.95
N SER A 531 -13.76 -13.42 25.64
CA SER A 531 -14.10 -14.81 25.93
C SER A 531 -14.35 -15.05 27.43
N ARG A 532 -13.50 -14.46 28.29
CA ARG A 532 -13.70 -14.51 29.76
C ARG A 532 -14.98 -13.78 30.20
N GLN A 533 -15.25 -12.62 29.62
CA GLN A 533 -16.46 -11.85 29.96
C GLN A 533 -17.74 -12.57 29.53
N LEU A 534 -17.71 -13.22 28.38
CA LEU A 534 -18.85 -13.94 27.81
C LEU A 534 -18.99 -15.39 28.34
N GLY A 535 -18.02 -15.88 29.11
CA GLY A 535 -18.01 -17.26 29.61
C GLY A 535 -17.86 -18.33 28.52
N ILE A 536 -17.25 -17.97 27.39
CA ILE A 536 -17.00 -18.89 26.26
C ILE A 536 -15.53 -19.33 26.26
N ARG A 537 -15.26 -20.43 25.55
CA ARG A 537 -13.87 -20.90 25.38
C ARG A 537 -13.03 -19.84 24.63
N ASP A 538 -11.85 -19.56 25.17
CA ASP A 538 -10.86 -18.72 24.48
C ASP A 538 -10.48 -19.39 23.14
N PRO A 539 -10.67 -18.72 21.99
CA PRO A 539 -10.32 -19.29 20.69
C PRO A 539 -8.81 -19.44 20.49
N GLY A 540 -8.01 -18.86 21.39
CA GLY A 540 -6.56 -18.82 21.24
C GLY A 540 -6.10 -17.88 20.12
N PRO A 541 -4.78 -17.78 19.88
CA PRO A 541 -4.24 -16.81 18.93
C PRO A 541 -4.56 -17.12 17.46
N TYR A 542 -5.08 -18.30 17.14
CA TYR A 542 -5.38 -18.76 15.78
C TYR A 542 -6.86 -19.00 15.49
N GLY A 543 -7.73 -18.87 16.48
CA GLY A 543 -9.15 -19.15 16.35
C GLY A 543 -10.06 -17.92 16.31
N VAL A 544 -9.48 -16.76 16.05
CA VAL A 544 -10.21 -15.48 15.99
C VAL A 544 -10.52 -15.13 14.55
#